data_aa66ee57023cada7b5e9281fc3d5e954
#
_entry.id   aa66ee57023cada7b5e9281fc3d5e954
#
_cell.length_a   1.000
_cell.length_b   1.000
_cell.length_c   1.000
_cell.angle_alpha   90.00
_cell.angle_beta   90.00
_cell.angle_gamma   90.00
#
_symmetry.space_group_name_H-M   'P 1'
#
loop_
_entity.id
_entity.type
_entity.pdbx_description
1 polymer ?
#
loop_
_entity_poly.entity_id
_entity_poly.type
_entity_poly.pdbx_seq_one_letter_code
_entity_poly.pdbx_strand_id
1 'polypeptide(L)'
;MGGLSVLREIIRQLPHENLIYIADQSHVPYGRRPLEEVRDYAVGITQYLLSKKAKIIVLACNTASAAALNYLRQIYPHVPFVGMEPAIKPAAETTRSGAVGVLATPATFQGELYASVIERFAQGVTIYQHTCPGLVQQIEQGDFDSSVTRKILEEALLPMLTANIDTVVLGCTHYPFVIPLIQAIAGDRVRVIDPAPAVARQTARLLEQRNLLKDSGASGQLQFVTSGEPAFLQSFLDRIGFRAARVHRVRWDGLRLVDGT
;
A
#
# COMPACT_ATOMS: atom_id res chain seq x y z
N MET A 1 -7.48 -4.67 1.62
CA MET A 1 -6.70 -5.05 2.84
C MET A 1 -5.19 -4.82 2.69
N GLY A 2 -4.70 -4.50 1.51
CA GLY A 2 -3.27 -4.27 1.26
C GLY A 2 -2.58 -3.31 2.22
N GLY A 3 -3.23 -2.20 2.58
CA GLY A 3 -2.66 -1.22 3.52
C GLY A 3 -2.26 -1.75 4.91
N LEU A 4 -2.67 -2.98 5.26
CA LEU A 4 -2.24 -3.63 6.51
C LEU A 4 -0.74 -3.96 6.52
N SER A 5 -0.12 -4.15 5.35
CA SER A 5 1.34 -4.28 5.24
C SER A 5 2.05 -3.00 5.71
N VAL A 6 1.52 -1.85 5.32
CA VAL A 6 2.04 -0.53 5.73
C VAL A 6 1.73 -0.25 7.20
N LEU A 7 0.51 -0.58 7.66
CA LEU A 7 0.11 -0.42 9.06
C LEU A 7 1.05 -1.18 10.01
N ARG A 8 1.43 -2.42 9.65
CA ARG A 8 2.37 -3.23 10.43
C ARG A 8 3.70 -2.50 10.66
N GLU A 9 4.22 -1.87 9.62
CA GLU A 9 5.46 -1.12 9.69
C GLU A 9 5.30 0.20 10.49
N ILE A 10 4.15 0.87 10.38
CA ILE A 10 3.85 2.07 11.18
C ILE A 10 3.78 1.70 12.67
N ILE A 11 3.07 0.64 13.04
CA ILE A 11 2.99 0.18 14.43
C ILE A 11 4.39 -0.14 14.99
N ARG A 12 5.23 -0.80 14.18
CA ARG A 12 6.59 -1.17 14.59
C ARG A 12 7.48 0.04 14.85
N GLN A 13 7.36 1.10 14.03
CA GLN A 13 8.21 2.28 14.10
C GLN A 13 7.63 3.40 14.98
N LEU A 14 6.31 3.42 15.20
CA LEU A 14 5.55 4.44 15.93
C LEU A 14 4.59 3.78 16.95
N PRO A 15 5.09 2.99 17.90
CA PRO A 15 4.25 2.16 18.78
C PRO A 15 3.38 2.96 19.75
N HIS A 16 3.64 4.25 19.92
CA HIS A 16 2.89 5.11 20.84
C HIS A 16 1.77 5.89 20.16
N GLU A 17 1.74 5.94 18.81
CA GLU A 17 0.74 6.68 18.07
C GLU A 17 -0.64 6.00 18.06
N ASN A 18 -1.69 6.81 18.19
CA ASN A 18 -3.04 6.32 17.97
C ASN A 18 -3.30 6.22 16.46
N LEU A 19 -3.81 5.07 16.03
CA LEU A 19 -3.96 4.75 14.62
C LEU A 19 -5.42 4.39 14.31
N ILE A 20 -5.93 4.93 13.22
CA ILE A 20 -7.19 4.52 12.59
C ILE A 20 -6.85 3.92 11.24
N TYR A 21 -7.12 2.64 11.06
CA TYR A 21 -7.01 1.97 9.78
C TYR A 21 -8.38 1.87 9.13
N ILE A 22 -8.50 2.38 7.90
CA ILE A 22 -9.74 2.27 7.12
C ILE A 22 -9.50 1.35 5.93
N ALA A 23 -10.28 0.27 5.85
CA ALA A 23 -10.37 -0.62 4.71
C ALA A 23 -11.61 -0.26 3.89
N ASP A 24 -11.41 0.37 2.72
CA ASP A 24 -12.52 0.67 1.80
C ASP A 24 -12.88 -0.55 0.95
N GLN A 25 -13.39 -1.59 1.60
CA GLN A 25 -13.69 -2.88 0.97
C GLN A 25 -14.83 -2.81 -0.04
N SER A 26 -15.75 -1.84 0.09
CA SER A 26 -16.86 -1.65 -0.86
C SER A 26 -16.37 -1.31 -2.28
N HIS A 27 -15.17 -0.74 -2.41
CA HIS A 27 -14.66 -0.26 -3.69
C HIS A 27 -13.41 -0.98 -4.19
N VAL A 28 -12.83 -1.89 -3.41
CA VAL A 28 -11.69 -2.73 -3.84
C VAL A 28 -12.14 -3.67 -4.98
N PRO A 29 -11.31 -3.87 -6.02
CA PRO A 29 -9.93 -3.41 -6.20
C PRO A 29 -9.84 -2.03 -6.89
N TYR A 30 -9.07 -1.11 -6.34
CA TYR A 30 -8.82 0.22 -6.91
C TYR A 30 -8.04 0.19 -8.24
N GLY A 31 -7.17 -0.79 -8.43
CA GLY A 31 -6.26 -0.85 -9.58
C GLY A 31 -6.94 -1.04 -10.94
N ARG A 32 -8.24 -1.29 -10.99
CA ARG A 32 -9.05 -1.41 -12.21
C ARG A 32 -10.01 -0.23 -12.41
N ARG A 33 -10.06 0.71 -11.46
CA ARG A 33 -10.96 1.86 -11.51
C ARG A 33 -10.30 3.06 -12.18
N PRO A 34 -11.09 3.96 -12.77
CA PRO A 34 -10.61 5.27 -13.21
C PRO A 34 -9.98 6.03 -12.05
N LEU A 35 -8.86 6.72 -12.30
CA LEU A 35 -8.15 7.46 -11.26
C LEU A 35 -9.01 8.55 -10.59
N GLU A 36 -9.93 9.17 -11.34
CA GLU A 36 -10.86 10.16 -10.82
C GLU A 36 -11.79 9.58 -9.75
N GLU A 37 -12.34 8.39 -10.00
CA GLU A 37 -13.20 7.69 -9.03
C GLU A 37 -12.42 7.36 -7.75
N VAL A 38 -11.19 6.86 -7.88
CA VAL A 38 -10.32 6.57 -6.74
C VAL A 38 -9.94 7.84 -5.97
N ARG A 39 -9.74 8.96 -6.67
CA ARG A 39 -9.51 10.28 -6.05
C ARG A 39 -10.71 10.69 -5.19
N ASP A 40 -11.91 10.55 -5.71
CA ASP A 40 -13.13 10.96 -4.99
C ASP A 40 -13.33 10.12 -3.72
N TYR A 41 -13.08 8.81 -3.78
CA TYR A 41 -13.07 7.98 -2.57
C TYR A 41 -11.98 8.41 -1.57
N ALA A 42 -10.77 8.72 -2.04
CA ALA A 42 -9.72 9.20 -1.16
C ALA A 42 -10.07 10.53 -0.48
N VAL A 43 -10.80 11.42 -1.16
CA VAL A 43 -11.34 12.65 -0.56
C VAL A 43 -12.34 12.34 0.54
N GLY A 44 -13.33 11.47 0.29
CA GLY A 44 -14.34 11.09 1.28
C GLY A 44 -13.72 10.44 2.52
N ILE A 45 -12.74 9.54 2.34
CA ILE A 45 -11.98 8.93 3.44
C ILE A 45 -11.18 9.99 4.20
N THR A 46 -10.55 10.93 3.50
CA THR A 46 -9.82 12.04 4.13
C THR A 46 -10.73 12.88 5.00
N GLN A 47 -11.90 13.26 4.52
CA GLN A 47 -12.89 14.02 5.30
C GLN A 47 -13.33 13.28 6.56
N TYR A 48 -13.58 11.97 6.44
CA TYR A 48 -13.90 11.13 7.59
C TYR A 48 -12.76 11.11 8.62
N LEU A 49 -11.52 10.89 8.19
CA LEU A 49 -10.36 10.88 9.08
C LEU A 49 -10.14 12.24 9.76
N LEU A 50 -10.32 13.34 9.05
CA LEU A 50 -10.24 14.69 9.62
C LEU A 50 -11.35 14.94 10.65
N SER A 51 -12.57 14.42 10.46
CA SER A 51 -13.64 14.48 11.47
C SER A 51 -13.28 13.72 12.75
N LYS A 52 -12.44 12.68 12.63
CA LYS A 52 -11.87 11.92 13.77
C LYS A 52 -10.56 12.56 14.31
N LYS A 53 -10.24 13.79 13.89
CA LYS A 53 -9.05 14.56 14.32
C LYS A 53 -7.70 13.89 13.97
N ALA A 54 -7.63 13.20 12.83
CA ALA A 54 -6.36 12.67 12.33
C ALA A 54 -5.37 13.82 12.07
N LYS A 55 -4.18 13.72 12.64
CA LYS A 55 -3.10 14.73 12.53
C LYS A 55 -2.18 14.51 11.32
N ILE A 56 -2.21 13.32 10.74
CA ILE A 56 -1.49 12.91 9.53
C ILE A 56 -2.30 11.82 8.83
N ILE A 57 -2.27 11.80 7.51
CA ILE A 57 -2.97 10.79 6.72
C ILE A 57 -1.97 10.07 5.83
N VAL A 58 -2.02 8.73 5.86
CA VAL A 58 -1.19 7.85 5.03
C VAL A 58 -2.08 7.17 3.99
N LEU A 59 -1.83 7.46 2.72
CA LEU A 59 -2.46 6.75 1.60
C LEU A 59 -1.73 5.43 1.37
N ALA A 60 -2.12 4.39 2.09
CA ALA A 60 -1.49 3.07 2.07
C ALA A 60 -1.92 2.25 0.82
N CYS A 61 -1.84 2.87 -0.35
CA CYS A 61 -2.15 2.29 -1.66
C CYS A 61 -1.45 3.08 -2.77
N ASN A 62 -0.67 2.39 -3.63
CA ASN A 62 0.01 3.04 -4.76
C ASN A 62 -1.00 3.67 -5.74
N THR A 63 -2.08 2.96 -6.07
CA THR A 63 -3.16 3.48 -6.94
C THR A 63 -3.81 4.73 -6.35
N ALA A 64 -4.17 4.71 -5.06
CA ALA A 64 -4.77 5.87 -4.40
C ALA A 64 -3.78 7.04 -4.31
N SER A 65 -2.50 6.76 -4.10
CA SER A 65 -1.45 7.79 -4.08
C SER A 65 -1.29 8.44 -5.46
N ALA A 66 -1.25 7.64 -6.52
CA ALA A 66 -1.19 8.14 -7.89
C ALA A 66 -2.44 8.99 -8.25
N ALA A 67 -3.62 8.58 -7.79
CA ALA A 67 -4.88 9.26 -8.08
C ALA A 67 -5.10 10.54 -7.28
N ALA A 68 -4.68 10.59 -6.01
CA ALA A 68 -5.19 11.58 -5.08
C ALA A 68 -4.14 12.39 -4.31
N LEU A 69 -2.89 11.92 -4.19
CA LEU A 69 -1.93 12.53 -3.26
C LEU A 69 -1.69 14.01 -3.52
N ASN A 70 -1.42 14.38 -4.77
CA ASN A 70 -1.16 15.78 -5.14
C ASN A 70 -2.41 16.64 -4.97
N TYR A 71 -3.57 16.13 -5.36
CA TYR A 71 -4.85 16.82 -5.20
C TYR A 71 -5.18 17.06 -3.72
N LEU A 72 -5.03 16.05 -2.86
CA LEU A 72 -5.27 16.18 -1.42
C LEU A 72 -4.33 17.19 -0.76
N ARG A 73 -3.06 17.22 -1.16
CA ARG A 73 -2.10 18.23 -0.67
C ARG A 73 -2.49 19.66 -1.07
N GLN A 74 -3.11 19.83 -2.25
CA GLN A 74 -3.59 21.15 -2.70
C GLN A 74 -4.81 21.61 -1.93
N ILE A 75 -5.82 20.74 -1.73
CA ILE A 75 -7.07 21.12 -1.07
C ILE A 75 -6.99 21.12 0.46
N TYR A 76 -6.00 20.42 1.04
CA TYR A 76 -5.73 20.39 2.49
C TYR A 76 -4.27 20.73 2.81
N PRO A 77 -3.80 21.97 2.52
CA PRO A 77 -2.37 22.33 2.61
C PRO A 77 -1.78 22.24 4.03
N HIS A 78 -2.62 22.28 5.06
CA HIS A 78 -2.20 22.19 6.46
C HIS A 78 -2.12 20.75 6.98
N VAL A 79 -2.67 19.77 6.25
CA VAL A 79 -2.67 18.37 6.63
C VAL A 79 -1.44 17.68 6.02
N PRO A 80 -0.58 17.03 6.81
CA PRO A 80 0.50 16.24 6.26
C PRO A 80 -0.04 14.94 5.64
N PHE A 81 0.34 14.69 4.39
CA PHE A 81 0.01 13.47 3.67
C PHE A 81 1.26 12.68 3.31
N VAL A 82 1.27 11.40 3.62
CA VAL A 82 2.24 10.42 3.12
C VAL A 82 1.56 9.55 2.09
N GLY A 83 2.13 9.47 0.91
CA GLY A 83 1.69 8.56 -0.14
C GLY A 83 2.69 7.42 -0.35
N MET A 84 2.36 6.58 -1.29
CA MET A 84 3.21 5.48 -1.75
C MET A 84 3.56 5.66 -3.21
N GLU A 85 4.78 5.32 -3.53
CA GLU A 85 5.26 5.17 -4.91
C GLU A 85 6.12 3.91 -4.99
N PRO A 86 6.17 3.24 -6.13
CA PRO A 86 7.05 2.10 -6.32
C PRO A 86 8.51 2.49 -6.04
N ALA A 87 9.23 1.62 -5.33
CA ALA A 87 10.58 1.89 -4.85
C ALA A 87 11.64 1.77 -5.96
N ILE A 88 11.42 2.48 -7.08
CA ILE A 88 12.30 2.45 -8.26
C ILE A 88 13.67 3.02 -7.95
N LYS A 89 13.73 4.15 -7.23
CA LYS A 89 15.01 4.79 -6.87
C LYS A 89 15.95 3.82 -6.17
N PRO A 90 15.62 3.22 -5.01
CA PRO A 90 16.53 2.29 -4.35
C PRO A 90 16.80 1.02 -5.18
N ALA A 91 15.88 0.59 -6.05
CA ALA A 91 16.10 -0.52 -6.95
C ALA A 91 17.17 -0.17 -8.01
N ALA A 92 17.04 0.97 -8.66
CA ALA A 92 17.97 1.44 -9.69
C ALA A 92 19.37 1.70 -9.12
N GLU A 93 19.46 2.30 -7.92
CA GLU A 93 20.74 2.58 -7.25
C GLU A 93 21.51 1.32 -6.82
N THR A 94 20.81 0.17 -6.68
CA THR A 94 21.41 -1.03 -6.06
C THR A 94 21.40 -2.26 -6.96
N THR A 95 20.72 -2.22 -8.11
CA THR A 95 20.81 -3.31 -9.10
C THR A 95 22.25 -3.46 -9.60
N ARG A 96 22.67 -4.71 -9.79
CA ARG A 96 23.98 -5.06 -10.38
C ARG A 96 23.82 -5.56 -11.82
N SER A 97 22.65 -6.11 -12.13
CA SER A 97 22.33 -6.60 -13.48
C SER A 97 21.91 -5.48 -14.42
N GLY A 98 21.53 -4.31 -13.90
CA GLY A 98 20.91 -3.23 -14.67
C GLY A 98 19.46 -3.55 -15.08
N ALA A 99 18.86 -4.61 -14.54
CA ALA A 99 17.51 -5.07 -14.86
C ALA A 99 16.68 -5.24 -13.59
N VAL A 100 15.52 -4.58 -13.53
CA VAL A 100 14.63 -4.54 -12.37
C VAL A 100 13.21 -4.95 -12.79
N GLY A 101 12.60 -5.88 -12.06
CA GLY A 101 11.19 -6.22 -12.18
C GLY A 101 10.32 -5.31 -11.32
N VAL A 102 9.18 -4.89 -11.82
CA VAL A 102 8.17 -4.12 -11.07
C VAL A 102 6.82 -4.81 -11.18
N LEU A 103 6.27 -5.19 -10.03
CA LEU A 103 4.93 -5.74 -9.94
C LEU A 103 3.99 -4.66 -9.39
N ALA A 104 3.01 -4.21 -10.19
CA ALA A 104 2.07 -3.16 -9.78
C ALA A 104 0.71 -3.32 -10.47
N THR A 105 -0.27 -2.51 -10.08
CA THR A 105 -1.57 -2.50 -10.76
C THR A 105 -1.51 -1.66 -12.06
N PRO A 106 -2.42 -1.90 -13.03
CA PRO A 106 -2.50 -1.09 -14.25
C PRO A 106 -2.58 0.42 -13.94
N ALA A 107 -3.44 0.82 -13.01
CA ALA A 107 -3.59 2.23 -12.64
C ALA A 107 -2.33 2.83 -12.00
N THR A 108 -1.50 2.04 -11.32
CA THR A 108 -0.20 2.50 -10.81
C THR A 108 0.77 2.81 -11.95
N PHE A 109 0.84 1.95 -12.96
CA PHE A 109 1.70 2.17 -14.14
C PHE A 109 1.26 3.34 -15.01
N GLN A 110 -0.04 3.65 -15.04
CA GLN A 110 -0.59 4.79 -15.79
C GLN A 110 -0.45 6.13 -15.04
N GLY A 111 -0.14 6.11 -13.75
CA GLY A 111 -0.06 7.31 -12.93
C GLY A 111 1.19 8.16 -13.22
N GLU A 112 1.02 9.50 -13.26
CA GLU A 112 2.12 10.47 -13.44
C GLU A 112 3.24 10.29 -12.41
N LEU A 113 2.89 9.89 -11.19
CA LEU A 113 3.85 9.64 -10.12
C LEU A 113 4.84 8.53 -10.51
N TYR A 114 4.35 7.43 -11.09
CA TYR A 114 5.21 6.35 -11.56
C TYR A 114 6.10 6.80 -12.72
N ALA A 115 5.53 7.49 -13.71
CA ALA A 115 6.28 8.01 -14.86
C ALA A 115 7.42 8.95 -14.41
N SER A 116 7.13 9.87 -13.48
CA SER A 116 8.12 10.78 -12.92
C SER A 116 9.26 10.06 -12.20
N VAL A 117 8.96 8.99 -11.45
CA VAL A 117 9.99 8.21 -10.75
C VAL A 117 10.87 7.44 -11.72
N ILE A 118 10.31 6.87 -12.78
CA ILE A 118 11.06 6.21 -13.85
C ILE A 118 12.00 7.20 -14.54
N GLU A 119 11.49 8.35 -14.99
CA GLU A 119 12.27 9.38 -15.67
C GLU A 119 13.46 9.85 -14.83
N ARG A 120 13.25 10.06 -13.55
CA ARG A 120 14.28 10.61 -12.64
C ARG A 120 15.32 9.61 -12.19
N PHE A 121 14.96 8.32 -12.06
CA PHE A 121 15.81 7.36 -11.34
C PHE A 121 16.13 6.07 -12.12
N ALA A 122 15.45 5.77 -13.23
CA ALA A 122 15.70 4.53 -13.97
C ALA A 122 16.63 4.71 -15.17
N GLN A 123 17.40 5.82 -15.23
CA GLN A 123 18.35 6.02 -16.32
C GLN A 123 19.43 4.92 -16.30
N GLY A 124 19.60 4.25 -17.44
CA GLY A 124 20.55 3.14 -17.56
C GLY A 124 20.10 1.82 -16.94
N VAL A 125 18.86 1.75 -16.43
CA VAL A 125 18.26 0.53 -15.87
C VAL A 125 17.07 0.10 -16.71
N THR A 126 17.02 -1.17 -17.10
CA THR A 126 15.88 -1.74 -17.80
C THR A 126 14.79 -2.15 -16.80
N ILE A 127 13.59 -1.62 -16.99
CA ILE A 127 12.43 -1.90 -16.10
C ILE A 127 11.48 -2.87 -16.80
N TYR A 128 11.29 -4.03 -16.18
CA TYR A 128 10.31 -5.06 -16.60
C TYR A 128 9.06 -4.93 -15.74
N GLN A 129 7.90 -4.74 -16.37
CA GLN A 129 6.63 -4.46 -15.69
C GLN A 129 5.66 -5.63 -15.83
N HIS A 130 4.93 -5.96 -14.75
CA HIS A 130 3.82 -6.91 -14.81
C HIS A 130 2.70 -6.53 -13.83
N THR A 131 1.44 -6.71 -14.28
CA THR A 131 0.27 -6.28 -13.49
C THR A 131 -0.32 -7.35 -12.59
N CYS A 132 0.16 -8.59 -12.65
CA CYS A 132 -0.31 -9.74 -11.85
C CYS A 132 -1.84 -9.84 -11.78
N PRO A 133 -2.56 -10.04 -12.92
CA PRO A 133 -4.03 -10.10 -12.92
C PRO A 133 -4.53 -11.20 -11.97
N GLY A 134 -5.50 -10.88 -11.11
CA GLY A 134 -6.05 -11.83 -10.14
C GLY A 134 -5.32 -11.89 -8.78
N LEU A 135 -4.07 -11.45 -8.67
CA LEU A 135 -3.28 -11.61 -7.44
C LEU A 135 -3.90 -10.86 -6.24
N VAL A 136 -4.41 -9.64 -6.46
CA VAL A 136 -5.08 -8.87 -5.39
C VAL A 136 -6.28 -9.64 -4.85
N GLN A 137 -7.08 -10.26 -5.72
CA GLN A 137 -8.27 -11.03 -5.33
C GLN A 137 -7.89 -12.26 -4.49
N GLN A 138 -6.83 -12.99 -4.88
CA GLN A 138 -6.32 -14.13 -4.09
C GLN A 138 -5.91 -13.66 -2.69
N ILE A 139 -5.13 -12.58 -2.61
CA ILE A 139 -4.68 -12.03 -1.33
C ILE A 139 -5.86 -11.54 -0.47
N GLU A 140 -6.86 -10.86 -1.06
CA GLU A 140 -8.06 -10.42 -0.33
C GLU A 140 -8.85 -11.62 0.25
N GLN A 141 -8.82 -12.77 -0.42
CA GLN A 141 -9.41 -14.02 0.08
C GLN A 141 -8.52 -14.72 1.12
N GLY A 142 -7.33 -14.18 1.40
CA GLY A 142 -6.35 -14.75 2.31
C GLY A 142 -5.58 -15.93 1.69
N ASP A 143 -5.58 -16.05 0.39
CA ASP A 143 -4.80 -17.06 -0.33
C ASP A 143 -3.42 -16.49 -0.69
N PHE A 144 -2.39 -16.95 0.03
CA PHE A 144 -1.03 -16.44 -0.10
C PHE A 144 -0.08 -17.41 -0.81
N ASP A 145 -0.44 -18.69 -0.95
CA ASP A 145 0.50 -19.73 -1.36
C ASP A 145 -0.09 -20.89 -2.18
N SER A 146 -1.38 -20.82 -2.56
CA SER A 146 -2.00 -21.86 -3.39
C SER A 146 -1.33 -21.99 -4.76
N SER A 147 -1.66 -23.07 -5.45
CA SER A 147 -1.22 -23.29 -6.84
C SER A 147 -1.71 -22.18 -7.80
N VAL A 148 -2.88 -21.56 -7.51
CA VAL A 148 -3.41 -20.44 -8.29
C VAL A 148 -2.56 -19.19 -8.09
N THR A 149 -2.30 -18.82 -6.83
CA THR A 149 -1.46 -17.67 -6.48
C THR A 149 -0.04 -17.85 -7.01
N ARG A 150 0.51 -19.07 -6.89
CA ARG A 150 1.82 -19.43 -7.44
C ARG A 150 1.87 -19.24 -8.96
N LYS A 151 0.89 -19.75 -9.70
CA LYS A 151 0.83 -19.63 -11.16
C LYS A 151 0.83 -18.18 -11.62
N ILE A 152 0.03 -17.31 -10.97
CA ILE A 152 0.00 -15.87 -11.27
C ILE A 152 1.38 -15.23 -11.09
N LEU A 153 2.09 -15.60 -10.03
CA LEU A 153 3.43 -15.06 -9.77
C LEU A 153 4.48 -15.64 -10.73
N GLU A 154 4.39 -16.92 -11.09
CA GLU A 154 5.28 -17.54 -12.07
C GLU A 154 5.13 -16.90 -13.46
N GLU A 155 3.90 -16.65 -13.91
CA GLU A 155 3.62 -15.94 -15.17
C GLU A 155 4.26 -14.54 -15.19
N ALA A 156 4.32 -13.86 -14.05
CA ALA A 156 4.97 -12.56 -13.93
C ALA A 156 6.49 -12.65 -13.84
N LEU A 157 7.00 -13.55 -12.99
CA LEU A 157 8.41 -13.56 -12.60
C LEU A 157 9.31 -14.32 -13.57
N LEU A 158 8.86 -15.46 -14.15
CA LEU A 158 9.73 -16.28 -14.99
C LEU A 158 10.28 -15.53 -16.21
N PRO A 159 9.49 -14.73 -16.97
CA PRO A 159 10.03 -13.91 -18.04
C PRO A 159 11.05 -12.87 -17.56
N MET A 160 10.81 -12.26 -16.40
CA MET A 160 11.73 -11.29 -15.80
C MET A 160 13.04 -11.95 -15.36
N LEU A 161 12.97 -13.15 -14.78
CA LEU A 161 14.15 -13.94 -14.40
C LEU A 161 15.00 -14.34 -15.62
N THR A 162 14.34 -14.70 -16.73
CA THR A 162 15.03 -14.97 -18.02
C THR A 162 15.75 -13.70 -18.53
N ALA A 163 15.20 -12.51 -18.25
CA ALA A 163 15.83 -11.22 -18.54
C ALA A 163 16.90 -10.81 -17.50
N ASN A 164 17.29 -11.73 -16.61
CA ASN A 164 18.35 -11.56 -15.60
C ASN A 164 18.10 -10.39 -14.62
N ILE A 165 16.85 -10.19 -14.19
CA ILE A 165 16.60 -9.24 -13.08
C ILE A 165 17.28 -9.72 -11.80
N ASP A 166 17.75 -8.79 -10.98
CA ASP A 166 18.28 -9.07 -9.64
C ASP A 166 17.46 -8.39 -8.52
N THR A 167 16.44 -7.65 -8.91
CA THR A 167 15.59 -6.93 -7.98
C THR A 167 14.13 -6.96 -8.47
N VAL A 168 13.18 -7.20 -7.55
CA VAL A 168 11.74 -7.07 -7.75
C VAL A 168 11.19 -5.99 -6.83
N VAL A 169 10.52 -4.99 -7.39
CA VAL A 169 9.86 -3.91 -6.65
C VAL A 169 8.37 -4.19 -6.54
N LEU A 170 7.84 -4.13 -5.33
CA LEU A 170 6.41 -4.28 -5.06
C LEU A 170 5.71 -2.92 -5.15
N GLY A 171 5.00 -2.68 -6.24
CA GLY A 171 4.20 -1.47 -6.50
C GLY A 171 2.72 -1.63 -6.11
N CYS A 172 2.40 -2.59 -5.25
CA CYS A 172 1.06 -2.80 -4.70
C CYS A 172 1.16 -3.27 -3.25
N THR A 173 0.40 -2.66 -2.35
CA THR A 173 0.43 -2.94 -0.91
C THR A 173 -0.13 -4.31 -0.52
N HIS A 174 -0.78 -5.01 -1.42
CA HIS A 174 -1.17 -6.40 -1.21
C HIS A 174 0.01 -7.36 -1.38
N TYR A 175 0.95 -7.08 -2.26
CA TYR A 175 2.00 -8.03 -2.64
C TYR A 175 3.00 -8.38 -1.52
N PRO A 176 3.23 -7.56 -0.48
CA PRO A 176 4.04 -7.98 0.66
C PRO A 176 3.53 -9.25 1.37
N PHE A 177 2.24 -9.59 1.29
CA PHE A 177 1.70 -10.83 1.88
C PHE A 177 2.18 -12.10 1.17
N VAL A 178 2.63 -11.99 -0.06
CA VAL A 178 3.14 -13.10 -0.88
C VAL A 178 4.66 -13.03 -1.12
N ILE A 179 5.40 -12.19 -0.38
CA ILE A 179 6.87 -12.14 -0.45
C ILE A 179 7.52 -13.54 -0.28
N PRO A 180 7.10 -14.39 0.68
CA PRO A 180 7.67 -15.72 0.80
C PRO A 180 7.55 -16.55 -0.49
N LEU A 181 6.40 -16.44 -1.17
CA LEU A 181 6.17 -17.15 -2.43
C LEU A 181 6.95 -16.52 -3.59
N ILE A 182 7.02 -15.18 -3.66
CA ILE A 182 7.88 -14.47 -4.63
C ILE A 182 9.34 -14.91 -4.47
N GLN A 183 9.84 -14.97 -3.23
CA GLN A 183 11.22 -15.37 -2.95
C GLN A 183 11.47 -16.83 -3.30
N ALA A 184 10.48 -17.71 -3.04
CA ALA A 184 10.58 -19.13 -3.41
C ALA A 184 10.65 -19.36 -4.94
N ILE A 185 10.01 -18.48 -5.74
CA ILE A 185 10.04 -18.53 -7.20
C ILE A 185 11.31 -17.86 -7.74
N ALA A 186 11.63 -16.67 -7.23
CA ALA A 186 12.73 -15.86 -7.76
C ALA A 186 14.13 -16.32 -7.30
N GLY A 187 14.21 -17.04 -6.19
CA GLY A 187 15.47 -17.50 -5.59
C GLY A 187 16.22 -16.39 -4.85
N ASP A 188 17.27 -16.78 -4.13
CA ASP A 188 18.02 -15.89 -3.20
C ASP A 188 18.82 -14.78 -3.89
N ARG A 189 19.06 -14.91 -5.19
CA ARG A 189 19.78 -13.89 -5.97
C ARG A 189 18.94 -12.68 -6.32
N VAL A 190 17.62 -12.77 -6.19
CA VAL A 190 16.68 -11.69 -6.49
C VAL A 190 16.22 -11.04 -5.19
N ARG A 191 16.50 -9.77 -5.05
CA ARG A 191 16.05 -8.97 -3.90
C ARG A 191 14.63 -8.47 -4.12
N VAL A 192 13.76 -8.68 -3.14
CA VAL A 192 12.40 -8.12 -3.13
C VAL A 192 12.39 -6.83 -2.32
N ILE A 193 11.90 -5.73 -2.90
CA ILE A 193 11.78 -4.43 -2.25
C ILE A 193 10.31 -4.15 -1.92
N ASP A 194 10.02 -4.11 -0.62
CA ASP A 194 8.74 -3.63 -0.06
C ASP A 194 8.87 -2.15 0.31
N PRO A 195 8.02 -1.24 -0.20
CA PRO A 195 8.05 0.18 0.15
C PRO A 195 7.51 0.48 1.55
N ALA A 196 6.77 -0.43 2.20
CA ALA A 196 6.10 -0.17 3.47
C ALA A 196 7.03 0.36 4.60
N PRO A 197 8.25 -0.19 4.80
CA PRO A 197 9.18 0.36 5.79
C PRO A 197 9.59 1.81 5.52
N ALA A 198 9.72 2.20 4.25
CA ALA A 198 10.07 3.57 3.87
C ALA A 198 8.90 4.54 4.13
N VAL A 199 7.67 4.11 3.87
CA VAL A 199 6.45 4.88 4.17
C VAL A 199 6.33 5.14 5.68
N ALA A 200 6.58 4.13 6.50
CA ALA A 200 6.56 4.29 7.96
C ALA A 200 7.64 5.27 8.45
N ARG A 201 8.88 5.19 7.92
CA ARG A 201 9.94 6.17 8.21
C ARG A 201 9.56 7.60 7.81
N GLN A 202 8.95 7.78 6.64
CA GLN A 202 8.51 9.10 6.18
C GLN A 202 7.38 9.63 7.07
N THR A 203 6.47 8.76 7.54
CA THR A 203 5.42 9.14 8.49
C THR A 203 6.02 9.63 9.81
N ALA A 204 6.98 8.88 10.38
CA ALA A 204 7.71 9.29 11.59
C ALA A 204 8.40 10.64 11.40
N ARG A 205 9.16 10.81 10.31
CA ARG A 205 9.86 12.06 9.99
C ARG A 205 8.91 13.26 9.90
N LEU A 206 7.76 13.12 9.26
CA LEU A 206 6.79 14.23 9.14
C LEU A 206 6.15 14.58 10.48
N LEU A 207 5.85 13.59 11.32
CA LEU A 207 5.35 13.82 12.68
C LEU A 207 6.40 14.57 13.53
N GLU A 208 7.65 14.15 13.47
CA GLU A 208 8.75 14.79 14.18
C GLU A 208 8.97 16.25 13.72
N GLN A 209 9.08 16.48 12.41
CA GLN A 209 9.28 17.81 11.82
C GLN A 209 8.16 18.80 12.16
N ARG A 210 6.98 18.31 12.45
CA ARG A 210 5.82 19.14 12.80
C ARG A 210 5.52 19.19 14.31
N ASN A 211 6.36 18.57 15.13
CA ASN A 211 6.15 18.43 16.59
C ASN A 211 4.80 17.77 16.91
N LEU A 212 4.43 16.75 16.14
CA LEU A 212 3.17 16.03 16.26
C LEU A 212 3.34 14.61 16.83
N LEU A 213 4.57 14.17 17.12
CA LEU A 213 4.78 12.88 17.78
C LEU A 213 4.07 12.86 19.12
N LYS A 214 3.44 11.74 19.43
CA LYS A 214 2.88 11.51 20.76
C LYS A 214 4.01 11.19 21.72
N ASP A 215 3.95 11.80 22.93
CA ASP A 215 4.92 11.53 23.98
C ASP A 215 4.97 10.03 24.33
N SER A 216 6.18 9.53 24.59
CA SER A 216 6.41 8.15 25.01
C SER A 216 5.77 7.89 26.38
N GLY A 217 4.97 6.86 26.49
CA GLY A 217 4.35 6.48 27.76
C GLY A 217 3.47 5.25 27.61
N ALA A 218 2.27 5.41 27.10
CA ALA A 218 1.36 4.29 26.85
C ALA A 218 1.41 3.85 25.37
N SER A 219 1.21 2.56 25.11
CA SER A 219 1.00 2.04 23.75
C SER A 219 -0.14 2.76 23.06
N GLY A 220 0.00 3.02 21.77
CA GLY A 220 -1.03 3.64 20.97
C GLY A 220 -2.30 2.78 20.85
N GLN A 221 -3.44 3.43 20.69
CA GLN A 221 -4.70 2.74 20.39
C GLN A 221 -4.80 2.49 18.90
N LEU A 222 -5.27 1.31 18.54
CA LEU A 222 -5.49 0.92 17.15
C LEU A 222 -6.96 0.64 16.92
N GLN A 223 -7.55 1.35 15.97
CA GLN A 223 -8.94 1.18 15.53
C GLN A 223 -8.96 0.66 14.10
N PHE A 224 -9.79 -0.36 13.86
CA PHE A 224 -10.05 -0.88 12.52
C PHE A 224 -11.45 -0.49 12.08
N VAL A 225 -11.53 0.04 10.87
CA VAL A 225 -12.77 0.52 10.27
C VAL A 225 -12.89 -0.05 8.86
N THR A 226 -14.07 -0.49 8.46
CA THR A 226 -14.32 -1.02 7.11
C THR A 226 -15.62 -0.50 6.52
N SER A 227 -15.62 -0.23 5.22
CA SER A 227 -16.83 0.03 4.45
C SER A 227 -17.55 -1.26 3.99
N GLY A 228 -16.91 -2.41 4.18
CA GLY A 228 -17.45 -3.74 3.89
C GLY A 228 -18.00 -4.45 5.13
N GLU A 229 -17.95 -5.78 5.09
CA GLU A 229 -18.41 -6.62 6.22
C GLU A 229 -17.31 -6.73 7.30
N PRO A 230 -17.58 -6.31 8.55
CA PRO A 230 -16.60 -6.36 9.63
C PRO A 230 -16.01 -7.75 9.87
N ALA A 231 -16.83 -8.81 9.79
CA ALA A 231 -16.39 -10.17 9.98
C ALA A 231 -15.32 -10.60 8.94
N PHE A 232 -15.43 -10.10 7.71
CA PHE A 232 -14.46 -10.40 6.66
C PHE A 232 -13.10 -9.77 6.96
N LEU A 233 -13.08 -8.49 7.35
CA LEU A 233 -11.82 -7.85 7.77
C LEU A 233 -11.26 -8.52 9.03
N GLN A 234 -12.11 -8.85 10.01
CA GLN A 234 -11.68 -9.55 11.23
C GLN A 234 -10.98 -10.88 10.91
N SER A 235 -11.60 -11.71 10.08
CA SER A 235 -11.00 -13.00 9.65
C SER A 235 -9.64 -12.82 8.96
N PHE A 236 -9.49 -11.78 8.15
CA PHE A 236 -8.21 -11.48 7.52
C PHE A 236 -7.16 -11.02 8.55
N LEU A 237 -7.54 -10.14 9.49
CA LEU A 237 -6.67 -9.68 10.56
C LEU A 237 -6.16 -10.84 11.41
N ASP A 238 -7.03 -11.78 11.78
CA ASP A 238 -6.69 -12.97 12.56
C ASP A 238 -5.67 -13.85 11.78
N ARG A 239 -5.90 -14.03 10.48
CA ARG A 239 -5.01 -14.82 9.60
C ARG A 239 -3.60 -14.24 9.51
N ILE A 240 -3.46 -12.91 9.47
CA ILE A 240 -2.15 -12.25 9.38
C ILE A 240 -1.57 -11.90 10.77
N GLY A 241 -2.19 -12.37 11.86
CA GLY A 241 -1.68 -12.21 13.23
C GLY A 241 -1.90 -10.83 13.85
N PHE A 242 -2.84 -10.03 13.33
CA PHE A 242 -3.28 -8.82 14.04
C PHE A 242 -4.32 -9.20 15.09
N ARG A 243 -4.07 -8.84 16.35
CA ARG A 243 -5.08 -8.94 17.41
C ARG A 243 -5.91 -7.66 17.41
N ALA A 244 -7.05 -7.68 16.75
CA ALA A 244 -7.99 -6.56 16.74
C ALA A 244 -9.05 -6.76 17.82
N ALA A 245 -9.27 -5.72 18.65
CA ALA A 245 -10.31 -5.79 19.66
C ALA A 245 -11.73 -5.73 19.05
N ARG A 246 -11.90 -4.93 18.00
CA ARG A 246 -13.17 -4.77 17.26
C ARG A 246 -12.94 -4.07 15.94
N VAL A 247 -13.65 -4.52 14.90
CA VAL A 247 -13.75 -3.83 13.61
C VAL A 247 -15.06 -3.03 13.59
N HIS A 248 -14.98 -1.74 13.30
CA HIS A 248 -16.14 -0.85 13.17
C HIS A 248 -16.60 -0.77 11.73
N ARG A 249 -17.91 -0.75 11.52
CA ARG A 249 -18.49 -0.54 10.19
C ARG A 249 -18.66 0.95 9.91
N VAL A 250 -18.36 1.35 8.67
CA VAL A 250 -18.74 2.63 8.07
C VAL A 250 -19.49 2.35 6.79
N ARG A 251 -20.24 3.31 6.31
CA ARG A 251 -20.94 3.20 5.02
C ARG A 251 -20.70 4.45 4.18
N TRP A 252 -20.76 4.26 2.91
CA TRP A 252 -20.76 5.35 1.96
C TRP A 252 -22.18 5.94 1.83
N ASP A 253 -22.28 7.26 1.87
CA ASP A 253 -23.47 8.06 1.57
C ASP A 253 -23.07 9.00 0.44
N GLY A 254 -23.33 8.59 -0.82
CA GLY A 254 -22.72 9.20 -1.98
C GLY A 254 -21.19 9.10 -1.92
N LEU A 255 -20.51 10.24 -1.95
CA LEU A 255 -19.04 10.34 -1.83
C LEU A 255 -18.57 10.63 -0.38
N ARG A 256 -19.45 10.53 0.61
CA ARG A 256 -19.10 10.74 2.03
C ARG A 256 -19.05 9.41 2.76
N LEU A 257 -18.00 9.22 3.54
CA LEU A 257 -17.91 8.09 4.47
C LEU A 257 -18.50 8.52 5.82
N VAL A 258 -19.44 7.74 6.34
CA VAL A 258 -20.14 7.99 7.60
C VAL A 258 -20.12 6.77 8.49
N ASP A 259 -20.25 6.95 9.81
CA ASP A 259 -20.34 5.82 10.74
C ASP A 259 -21.53 4.93 10.35
N GLY A 260 -21.30 3.62 10.32
CA GLY A 260 -22.35 2.62 10.10
C GLY A 260 -23.12 2.35 11.41
N THR A 261 -24.40 2.18 11.29
CA THR A 261 -25.25 1.69 12.41
C THR A 261 -25.06 0.20 12.61
#